data_5faffa2d56c17d16326784baf5774b00
#
_entry.id   5faffa2d56c17d16326784baf5774b00
#
_cell.length_a   1.000
_cell.length_b   1.000
_cell.length_c   1.000
_cell.angle_alpha   90.00
_cell.angle_beta   90.00
_cell.angle_gamma   90.00
#
_symmetry.space_group_name_H-M   'P 1'
#
loop_
_entity.id
_entity.type
_entity.pdbx_description
1 polymer ?
#
loop_
_entity_poly.entity_id
_entity_poly.type
_entity_poly.pdbx_seq_one_letter_code
_entity_poly.pdbx_strand_id
1 'polypeptide(L)'
;MSSYQKSTAHVSAIGIDIGKNTFHLIGQDRRGKIIMRARLSRSQLMERLVNIPSCLIGMEAGAGAHHIARRLLDLGHDVRLIPAQYVKPFLKGH
;
A
#
# COMPACT_ATOMS: atom_id res chain seq x y z
N MET A 1 3.47 21.77 -11.10
CA MET A 1 3.77 20.53 -11.04
C MET A 1 4.45 20.01 -9.87
N SER A 2 3.85 19.20 -9.27
CA SER A 2 4.30 18.80 -7.99
C SER A 2 5.18 17.57 -8.06
N SER A 3 6.18 17.52 -7.20
CA SER A 3 7.02 16.35 -7.10
C SER A 3 6.26 15.17 -6.51
N TYR A 4 5.12 15.39 -5.87
CA TYR A 4 4.30 14.31 -5.37
C TYR A 4 3.85 13.38 -6.45
N GLN A 5 3.45 13.94 -7.60
CA GLN A 5 2.94 13.11 -8.68
C GLN A 5 4.02 12.23 -9.26
N LYS A 6 5.25 12.73 -9.28
CA LYS A 6 6.36 11.93 -9.73
C LYS A 6 6.61 10.76 -8.77
N SER A 7 6.55 11.04 -7.48
CA SER A 7 6.77 9.99 -6.49
C SER A 7 5.75 8.87 -6.62
N THR A 8 4.47 9.23 -6.71
CA THR A 8 3.43 8.20 -6.82
C THR A 8 3.53 7.42 -8.12
N ALA A 9 3.96 8.07 -9.20
CA ALA A 9 4.12 7.40 -10.49
C ALA A 9 5.24 6.37 -10.48
N HIS A 10 6.17 6.47 -9.52
CA HIS A 10 7.31 5.57 -9.44
C HIS A 10 7.17 4.48 -8.41
N VAL A 11 6.05 4.41 -7.75
CA VAL A 11 5.82 3.36 -6.74
C VAL A 11 5.67 2.02 -7.44
N SER A 12 6.50 1.06 -7.08
CA SER A 12 6.41 -0.28 -7.65
C SER A 12 5.82 -1.29 -6.67
N ALA A 13 5.91 -1.03 -5.37
CA ALA A 13 5.34 -1.90 -4.36
C ALA A 13 4.89 -1.09 -3.15
N ILE A 14 3.78 -1.51 -2.54
CA ILE A 14 3.24 -0.88 -1.34
C ILE A 14 2.97 -1.94 -0.30
N GLY A 15 3.42 -1.71 0.93
CA GLY A 15 3.02 -2.52 2.06
C GLY A 15 1.94 -1.80 2.85
N ILE A 16 0.88 -2.50 3.22
CA ILE A 16 -0.22 -1.93 3.98
C ILE A 16 -0.39 -2.70 5.28
N ASP A 17 -0.33 -1.97 6.38
CA ASP A 17 -0.63 -2.51 7.69
C ASP A 17 -2.00 -2.00 8.12
N ILE A 18 -2.89 -2.91 8.50
CA ILE A 18 -4.26 -2.57 8.86
C ILE A 18 -4.33 -2.36 10.37
N GLY A 19 -4.56 -1.12 10.77
CA GLY A 19 -4.79 -0.77 12.15
C GLY A 19 -6.28 -0.74 12.47
N LYS A 20 -6.61 -0.28 13.65
CA LYS A 20 -7.98 -0.29 14.11
C LYS A 20 -8.88 0.60 13.26
N ASN A 21 -8.46 1.82 13.02
CA ASN A 21 -9.22 2.76 12.20
C ASN A 21 -8.35 3.43 11.15
N THR A 22 -7.13 2.95 10.99
CA THR A 22 -6.20 3.57 10.07
C THR A 22 -5.41 2.51 9.33
N PHE A 23 -4.85 2.92 8.21
CA PHE A 23 -3.99 2.07 7.40
C PHE A 23 -2.65 2.76 7.26
N HIS A 24 -1.57 2.02 7.54
CA HIS A 24 -0.22 2.53 7.33
C HIS A 24 0.29 1.99 6.01
N LEU A 25 0.78 2.89 5.17
CA LEU A 25 1.29 2.53 3.86
C LEU A 25 2.76 2.90 3.76
N ILE A 26 3.53 1.99 3.20
CA ILE A 26 4.92 2.26 2.82
C ILE A 26 5.04 1.90 1.35
N GLY A 27 5.43 2.86 0.53
CA GLY A 27 5.65 2.62 -0.90
C GLY A 27 7.12 2.64 -1.24
N GLN A 28 7.53 1.73 -2.11
CA GLN A 28 8.91 1.61 -2.56
C GLN A 28 8.98 1.74 -4.07
N ASP A 29 10.12 2.23 -4.55
CA ASP A 29 10.42 2.19 -5.98
C ASP A 29 11.02 0.83 -6.34
N ARG A 30 11.44 0.67 -7.59
CA ARG A 30 12.00 -0.59 -8.07
C ARG A 30 13.26 -1.01 -7.32
N ARG A 31 13.97 -0.05 -6.78
CA ARG A 31 15.23 -0.32 -6.09
C ARG A 31 15.00 -0.65 -4.62
N GLY A 32 13.76 -0.60 -4.18
CA GLY A 32 13.44 -0.82 -2.78
C GLY A 32 13.57 0.42 -1.93
N LYS A 33 13.80 1.57 -2.53
CA LYS A 33 13.87 2.82 -1.78
C LYS A 33 12.48 3.24 -1.38
N ILE A 34 12.31 3.62 -0.11
CA ILE A 34 11.04 4.09 0.37
C ILE A 34 10.81 5.51 -0.14
N ILE A 35 9.73 5.68 -0.90
CA ILE A 35 9.41 6.97 -1.51
C ILE A 35 8.03 7.47 -1.10
N MET A 36 7.29 6.69 -0.29
CA MET A 36 5.97 7.10 0.17
C MET A 36 5.70 6.51 1.54
N ARG A 37 5.18 7.34 2.43
CA ARG A 37 4.68 6.89 3.73
C ARG A 37 3.38 7.61 3.97
N ALA A 38 2.37 6.90 4.43
CA ALA A 38 1.08 7.51 4.67
C ALA A 38 0.33 6.79 5.78
N ARG A 39 -0.50 7.53 6.49
CA ARG A 39 -1.43 6.99 7.46
C ARG A 39 -2.79 7.47 7.02
N LEU A 40 -3.65 6.57 6.60
CA LEU A 40 -4.89 6.93 5.93
C LEU A 40 -6.09 6.25 6.57
N SER A 41 -7.25 6.90 6.46
CA SER A 41 -8.52 6.27 6.77
C SER A 41 -8.90 5.34 5.60
N ARG A 42 -9.97 4.58 5.78
CA ARG A 42 -10.42 3.67 4.72
C ARG A 42 -10.76 4.43 3.43
N SER A 43 -11.50 5.53 3.54
CA SER A 43 -11.87 6.27 2.34
C SER A 43 -10.66 6.92 1.68
N GLN A 44 -9.72 7.40 2.48
CA GLN A 44 -8.49 7.98 1.95
C GLN A 44 -7.62 6.92 1.27
N LEU A 45 -7.63 5.70 1.81
CA LEU A 45 -6.88 4.60 1.22
C LEU A 45 -7.35 4.33 -0.21
N MET A 46 -8.66 4.19 -0.40
CA MET A 46 -9.20 3.93 -1.72
C MET A 46 -8.93 5.09 -2.67
N GLU A 47 -9.13 6.30 -2.19
CA GLU A 47 -8.89 7.49 -2.99
C GLU A 47 -7.44 7.59 -3.43
N ARG A 48 -6.51 7.31 -2.51
CA ARG A 48 -5.09 7.36 -2.81
C ARG A 48 -4.71 6.30 -3.84
N LEU A 49 -5.19 5.07 -3.64
CA LEU A 49 -4.75 3.96 -4.45
C LEU A 49 -5.40 3.90 -5.84
N VAL A 50 -6.53 4.55 -6.02
CA VAL A 50 -7.12 4.65 -7.35
C VAL A 50 -6.28 5.57 -8.24
N ASN A 51 -5.51 6.47 -7.63
CA ASN A 51 -4.69 7.44 -8.37
C ASN A 51 -3.24 7.00 -8.56
N ILE A 52 -2.89 5.82 -8.07
CA ILE A 52 -1.55 5.27 -8.25
C ILE A 52 -1.61 4.22 -9.35
N PRO A 53 -0.69 4.25 -10.32
CA PRO A 53 -0.65 3.20 -11.35
C PRO A 53 -0.55 1.82 -10.73
N SER A 54 -1.03 0.80 -11.42
CA SER A 54 -1.00 -0.58 -10.93
C SER A 54 0.35 -0.94 -10.36
N CYS A 55 0.34 -1.48 -9.15
CA CYS A 55 1.57 -1.88 -8.49
C CYS A 55 1.30 -3.11 -7.63
N LEU A 56 2.36 -3.67 -7.09
CA LEU A 56 2.25 -4.79 -6.16
C LEU A 56 1.89 -4.25 -4.78
N ILE A 57 0.87 -4.83 -4.16
CA ILE A 57 0.45 -4.43 -2.81
C ILE A 57 0.50 -5.65 -1.90
N GLY A 58 1.29 -5.57 -0.83
CA GLY A 58 1.33 -6.59 0.18
C GLY A 58 0.55 -6.14 1.41
N MET A 59 -0.31 -7.00 1.92
CA MET A 59 -1.11 -6.72 3.10
C MET A 59 -1.01 -7.84 4.09
N GLU A 60 -1.07 -7.51 5.37
CA GLU A 60 -1.15 -8.52 6.41
C GLU A 60 -2.48 -9.25 6.32
N ALA A 61 -2.44 -10.58 6.30
CA ALA A 61 -3.65 -11.39 6.30
C ALA A 61 -4.31 -11.27 7.67
N GLY A 62 -5.58 -10.92 7.70
CA GLY A 62 -6.31 -10.76 8.94
C GLY A 62 -7.74 -10.32 8.70
N ALA A 63 -8.45 -9.99 9.78
CA ALA A 63 -9.84 -9.59 9.69
C ALA A 63 -9.99 -8.36 8.81
N GLY A 64 -10.88 -8.42 7.85
CA GLY A 64 -11.14 -7.31 6.94
C GLY A 64 -10.17 -7.22 5.77
N ALA A 65 -9.07 -7.97 5.79
CA ALA A 65 -8.06 -7.89 4.74
C ALA A 65 -8.61 -8.34 3.39
N HIS A 66 -9.40 -9.38 3.39
CA HIS A 66 -9.96 -9.91 2.14
C HIS A 66 -10.87 -8.91 1.45
N HIS A 67 -11.65 -8.19 2.22
CA HIS A 67 -12.56 -7.19 1.67
C HIS A 67 -11.76 -6.05 1.02
N ILE A 68 -10.74 -5.56 1.73
CA ILE A 68 -9.90 -4.49 1.21
C ILE A 68 -9.13 -4.97 -0.02
N ALA A 69 -8.57 -6.18 0.05
CA ALA A 69 -7.81 -6.75 -1.06
C ALA A 69 -8.65 -6.83 -2.32
N ARG A 70 -9.91 -7.26 -2.17
CA ARG A 70 -10.81 -7.38 -3.31
C ARG A 70 -11.03 -6.04 -3.98
N ARG A 71 -11.22 -5.00 -3.18
CA ARG A 71 -11.42 -3.66 -3.71
C ARG A 71 -10.16 -3.14 -4.43
N LEU A 72 -8.99 -3.44 -3.87
CA LEU A 72 -7.74 -3.02 -4.50
C LEU A 72 -7.47 -3.77 -5.80
N LEU A 73 -7.87 -5.05 -5.84
CA LEU A 73 -7.79 -5.82 -7.08
C LEU A 73 -8.69 -5.20 -8.15
N ASP A 74 -9.88 -4.75 -7.75
CA ASP A 74 -10.81 -4.10 -8.68
C ASP A 74 -10.23 -2.83 -9.26
N LEU A 75 -9.33 -2.17 -8.52
CA LEU A 75 -8.65 -0.99 -9.03
C LEU A 75 -7.49 -1.33 -9.97
N GLY A 76 -7.19 -2.61 -10.13
CA GLY A 76 -6.15 -3.04 -11.06
C GLY A 76 -4.80 -3.35 -10.42
N HIS A 77 -4.72 -3.31 -9.09
CA HIS A 77 -3.46 -3.62 -8.40
C HIS A 77 -3.28 -5.13 -8.24
N ASP A 78 -2.03 -5.56 -8.13
CA ASP A 78 -1.69 -6.95 -7.83
C ASP A 78 -1.57 -7.07 -6.31
N VAL A 79 -2.55 -7.68 -5.66
CA VAL A 79 -2.63 -7.70 -4.20
C VAL A 79 -2.28 -9.08 -3.66
N ARG A 80 -1.41 -9.11 -2.65
CA ARG A 80 -0.98 -10.34 -2.00
C ARG A 80 -1.22 -10.24 -0.50
N LEU A 81 -1.86 -11.24 0.08
CA LEU A 81 -2.03 -11.32 1.53
C LEU A 81 -0.87 -12.14 2.07
N ILE A 82 -0.16 -11.59 3.03
CA ILE A 82 1.04 -12.22 3.57
C ILE A 82 1.00 -12.21 5.09
N PRO A 83 1.74 -13.11 5.74
CA PRO A 83 1.82 -13.11 7.20
C PRO A 83 2.42 -11.82 7.73
N ALA A 84 2.01 -11.42 8.93
CA ALA A 84 2.44 -10.18 9.56
C ALA A 84 3.95 -10.02 9.62
N GLN A 85 4.66 -11.09 9.88
CA GLN A 85 6.11 -11.03 10.03
C GLN A 85 6.82 -10.59 8.76
N TYR A 86 6.17 -10.72 7.61
CA TYR A 86 6.76 -10.28 6.35
C TYR A 86 6.37 -8.86 5.99
N VAL A 87 5.26 -8.36 6.55
CA VAL A 87 4.82 -6.98 6.30
C VAL A 87 5.57 -6.01 7.18
N LYS A 88 5.73 -6.33 8.46
CA LYS A 88 6.30 -5.40 9.42
C LYS A 88 7.73 -4.95 9.14
N PRO A 89 8.64 -5.82 8.72
CA PRO A 89 9.97 -5.34 8.35
C PRO A 89 9.93 -4.35 7.19
N PHE A 90 9.06 -4.59 6.23
CA PHE A 90 8.86 -3.70 5.10
C PHE A 90 8.37 -2.34 5.58
N LEU A 91 7.37 -2.33 6.44
CA LEU A 91 6.80 -1.08 6.97
C LEU A 91 7.77 -0.32 7.85
N LYS A 92 8.74 -0.99 8.45
CA LYS A 92 9.74 -0.33 9.26
C LYS A 92 10.87 0.28 8.43
N GLY A 93 10.86 0.07 7.13
CA GLY A 93 11.82 0.69 6.25
C GLY A 93 13.17 0.02 6.19
N HIS A 94 13.21 -1.24 6.43
CA HIS A 94 14.46 -1.99 6.33
C HIS A 94 14.82 -2.27 4.91
#